data_2b2259717b916384ec23904d3fbffba3
#
_entry.id   2b2259717b916384ec23904d3fbffba3
#
_cell.length_a   1.000
_cell.length_b   1.000
_cell.length_c   1.000
_cell.angle_alpha   90.00
_cell.angle_beta   90.00
_cell.angle_gamma   90.00
#
_symmetry.space_group_name_H-M   'P 1'
#
loop_
_entity.id
_entity.type
_entity.pdbx_description
1 polymer ?
#
loop_
_entity_poly.entity_id
_entity_poly.type
_entity_poly.pdbx_seq_one_letter_code
_entity_poly.pdbx_strand_id
1 'polypeptide(L)'
;MPQPGNPKKRIFRLVEDRSIINRLGFNNLGLEAIKKNLKKKRDVVIGANIGKNVFTDNKDGYKDYLKCLDGLHNSVDYFAINISSPNTKNLRKFHSKELLKPLLENLINFNNNKPSKKPMLLKISPDLEISELDDIISLVSELKIDGIIATNTTISRNMVKSKYKNEAGGLSGELLNEKSNEIIRYLRKNLDKNFPIIGVGGIMSAEAVSYTHLRAHETADN
;
A
#
# COMPACT_ATOMS: atom_id res chain seq x y z
N MET A 1 -18.56 2.26 -0.41
CA MET A 1 -19.67 1.29 -0.31
C MET A 1 -19.16 0.04 0.39
N PRO A 2 -19.97 -0.68 1.17
CA PRO A 2 -19.56 -1.98 1.71
C PRO A 2 -19.28 -2.97 0.58
N GLN A 3 -18.40 -3.94 0.84
CA GLN A 3 -18.16 -5.03 -0.09
C GLN A 3 -17.82 -6.33 0.66
N PRO A 4 -18.32 -7.49 0.17
CA PRO A 4 -18.19 -8.76 0.86
C PRO A 4 -16.77 -9.35 0.80
N GLY A 5 -15.93 -8.85 -0.11
CA GLY A 5 -14.66 -9.46 -0.49
C GLY A 5 -14.83 -10.68 -1.37
N ASN A 6 -13.73 -11.38 -1.61
CA ASN A 6 -13.70 -12.57 -2.46
C ASN A 6 -14.36 -13.78 -1.75
N PRO A 7 -14.79 -14.83 -2.49
CA PRO A 7 -15.31 -16.06 -1.91
C PRO A 7 -14.35 -16.76 -0.93
N LYS A 8 -14.87 -17.47 0.05
CA LYS A 8 -14.08 -18.36 0.93
C LYS A 8 -13.65 -19.65 0.15
N LYS A 9 -12.54 -20.32 0.45
CA LYS A 9 -11.49 -19.94 1.41
C LYS A 9 -10.65 -18.81 0.83
N ARG A 10 -10.19 -17.89 1.66
CA ARG A 10 -9.44 -16.70 1.23
C ARG A 10 -8.20 -16.40 2.07
N ILE A 11 -7.84 -17.30 3.01
CA ILE A 11 -6.61 -17.24 3.79
C ILE A 11 -6.02 -18.64 3.87
N PHE A 12 -4.74 -18.78 3.52
CA PHE A 12 -3.98 -20.02 3.55
C PHE A 12 -2.71 -19.77 4.35
N ARG A 13 -2.54 -20.49 5.45
CA ARG A 13 -1.33 -20.44 6.28
C ARG A 13 -0.32 -21.44 5.75
N LEU A 14 0.86 -20.96 5.43
CA LEU A 14 2.00 -21.72 4.94
C LEU A 14 2.98 -21.83 6.12
N VAL A 15 2.72 -22.79 6.98
CA VAL A 15 3.47 -22.93 8.26
C VAL A 15 4.94 -23.16 7.99
N GLU A 16 5.27 -24.07 7.09
CA GLU A 16 6.63 -24.42 6.67
C GLU A 16 7.39 -23.25 6.04
N ASP A 17 6.68 -22.27 5.48
CA ASP A 17 7.23 -21.07 4.85
C ASP A 17 7.11 -19.83 5.76
N ARG A 18 6.59 -19.96 6.97
CA ARG A 18 6.27 -18.85 7.90
C ARG A 18 5.56 -17.69 7.19
N SER A 19 4.62 -18.03 6.33
CA SER A 19 3.99 -17.12 5.38
C SER A 19 2.48 -17.34 5.26
N ILE A 20 1.80 -16.41 4.59
CA ILE A 20 0.36 -16.46 4.39
C ILE A 20 0.05 -16.05 2.95
N ILE A 21 -0.81 -16.82 2.27
CA ILE A 21 -1.48 -16.35 1.06
C ILE A 21 -2.89 -15.88 1.43
N ASN A 22 -3.27 -14.70 0.98
CA ASN A 22 -4.62 -14.18 1.15
C ASN A 22 -5.22 -13.65 -0.15
N ARG A 23 -6.54 -13.81 -0.28
CA ARG A 23 -7.36 -13.21 -1.34
C ARG A 23 -8.61 -12.56 -0.75
N LEU A 24 -8.41 -11.70 0.27
CA LEU A 24 -9.51 -11.09 1.03
C LEU A 24 -10.42 -10.22 0.17
N GLY A 25 -9.87 -9.43 -0.76
CA GLY A 25 -10.63 -8.57 -1.66
C GLY A 25 -11.29 -7.38 -0.95
N PHE A 26 -10.61 -6.80 0.05
CA PHE A 26 -11.08 -5.63 0.82
C PHE A 26 -12.47 -5.76 1.42
N ASN A 27 -12.79 -6.92 2.01
CA ASN A 27 -14.06 -7.08 2.71
C ASN A 27 -14.21 -6.03 3.81
N ASN A 28 -15.30 -5.27 3.78
CA ASN A 28 -15.58 -4.21 4.75
C ASN A 28 -17.07 -3.87 4.81
N LEU A 29 -17.48 -3.27 5.94
CA LEU A 29 -18.85 -2.84 6.19
C LEU A 29 -19.19 -1.47 5.59
N GLY A 30 -18.24 -0.85 4.88
CA GLY A 30 -18.41 0.44 4.24
C GLY A 30 -18.01 1.63 5.10
N LEU A 31 -17.98 2.79 4.45
CA LEU A 31 -17.48 4.05 5.00
C LEU A 31 -18.22 4.46 6.29
N GLU A 32 -19.54 4.38 6.32
CA GLU A 32 -20.33 4.82 7.49
C GLU A 32 -20.07 3.96 8.73
N ALA A 33 -19.88 2.65 8.57
CA ALA A 33 -19.51 1.77 9.67
C ALA A 33 -18.11 2.11 10.22
N ILE A 34 -17.15 2.41 9.32
CA ILE A 34 -15.80 2.82 9.71
C ILE A 34 -15.86 4.16 10.47
N LYS A 35 -16.58 5.16 9.94
CA LYS A 35 -16.77 6.45 10.61
C LYS A 35 -17.33 6.30 12.02
N LYS A 36 -18.33 5.43 12.21
CA LYS A 36 -18.91 5.15 13.52
C LYS A 36 -17.87 4.59 14.49
N ASN A 37 -17.00 3.69 14.04
CA ASN A 37 -15.95 3.09 14.86
C ASN A 37 -14.83 4.08 15.22
N LEU A 38 -14.57 5.08 14.36
CA LEU A 38 -13.53 6.09 14.55
C LEU A 38 -13.96 7.29 15.43
N LYS A 39 -15.23 7.38 15.82
CA LYS A 39 -15.75 8.49 16.68
C LYS A 39 -15.17 8.50 18.09
N LYS A 40 -14.60 7.40 18.57
CA LYS A 40 -13.98 7.32 19.90
C LYS A 40 -12.64 8.07 19.87
N LYS A 41 -12.44 9.01 20.82
CA LYS A 41 -11.15 9.68 21.02
C LYS A 41 -10.05 8.63 21.27
N ARG A 42 -8.89 8.79 20.62
CA ARG A 42 -7.76 7.85 20.69
C ARG A 42 -6.45 8.62 20.80
N ASP A 43 -5.54 8.09 21.58
CA ASP A 43 -4.19 8.64 21.76
C ASP A 43 -3.16 7.93 20.85
N VAL A 44 -3.60 7.46 19.68
CA VAL A 44 -2.77 6.75 18.69
C VAL A 44 -2.97 7.36 17.31
N VAL A 45 -1.90 7.36 16.51
CA VAL A 45 -1.94 7.80 15.11
C VAL A 45 -2.75 6.79 14.28
N ILE A 46 -3.73 7.29 13.54
CA ILE A 46 -4.65 6.48 12.73
C ILE A 46 -4.46 6.82 11.25
N GLY A 47 -4.08 5.83 10.45
CA GLY A 47 -4.06 5.91 9.00
C GLY A 47 -5.28 5.23 8.36
N ALA A 48 -5.90 5.88 7.38
CA ALA A 48 -6.93 5.25 6.55
C ALA A 48 -6.31 4.66 5.28
N ASN A 49 -6.40 3.34 5.13
CA ASN A 49 -6.05 2.66 3.90
C ASN A 49 -7.24 2.70 2.94
N ILE A 50 -7.16 3.52 1.91
CA ILE A 50 -8.24 3.75 0.94
C ILE A 50 -7.91 3.13 -0.41
N GLY A 51 -8.93 2.68 -1.12
CA GLY A 51 -8.78 2.00 -2.40
C GLY A 51 -10.07 1.98 -3.20
N LYS A 52 -9.95 1.57 -4.48
CA LYS A 52 -11.07 1.41 -5.39
C LYS A 52 -11.97 0.24 -4.96
N ASN A 53 -13.29 0.42 -5.05
CA ASN A 53 -14.26 -0.65 -4.87
C ASN A 53 -14.18 -1.66 -6.04
N VAL A 54 -14.46 -2.93 -5.76
CA VAL A 54 -14.40 -4.01 -6.75
C VAL A 54 -15.38 -3.82 -7.91
N PHE A 55 -16.51 -3.16 -7.66
CA PHE A 55 -17.58 -2.91 -8.65
C PHE A 55 -17.37 -1.63 -9.47
N THR A 56 -16.36 -0.81 -9.14
CA THR A 56 -16.08 0.44 -9.83
C THR A 56 -15.06 0.22 -10.94
N ASP A 57 -15.34 0.72 -12.15
CA ASP A 57 -14.38 0.69 -13.25
C ASP A 57 -13.17 1.60 -12.97
N ASN A 58 -12.02 1.30 -13.59
CA ASN A 58 -10.80 2.07 -13.35
C ASN A 58 -10.95 3.57 -13.71
N LYS A 59 -11.68 3.90 -14.77
CA LYS A 59 -11.95 5.29 -15.19
C LYS A 59 -12.66 6.11 -14.12
N ASP A 60 -13.50 5.48 -13.29
CA ASP A 60 -14.26 6.09 -12.21
C ASP A 60 -13.63 5.80 -10.83
N GLY A 61 -12.55 5.05 -10.79
CA GLY A 61 -11.89 4.60 -9.56
C GLY A 61 -11.54 5.74 -8.62
N TYR A 62 -11.08 6.87 -9.15
CA TYR A 62 -10.73 8.05 -8.36
C TYR A 62 -11.89 8.55 -7.48
N LYS A 63 -13.14 8.37 -7.90
CA LYS A 63 -14.33 8.77 -7.13
C LYS A 63 -14.45 8.01 -5.80
N ASP A 64 -14.06 6.73 -5.78
CA ASP A 64 -14.05 5.92 -4.56
C ASP A 64 -13.01 6.42 -3.56
N TYR A 65 -11.80 6.76 -4.05
CA TYR A 65 -10.76 7.34 -3.21
C TYR A 65 -11.19 8.68 -2.65
N LEU A 66 -11.73 9.59 -3.49
CA LEU A 66 -12.24 10.90 -3.05
C LEU A 66 -13.34 10.75 -1.99
N LYS A 67 -14.29 9.84 -2.20
CA LYS A 67 -15.36 9.57 -1.24
C LYS A 67 -14.82 9.09 0.11
N CYS A 68 -13.81 8.23 0.11
CA CYS A 68 -13.17 7.77 1.32
C CYS A 68 -12.36 8.89 1.99
N LEU A 69 -11.61 9.65 1.21
CA LEU A 69 -10.81 10.79 1.69
C LEU A 69 -11.72 11.84 2.35
N ASP A 70 -12.79 12.24 1.69
CA ASP A 70 -13.77 13.19 2.25
C ASP A 70 -14.42 12.66 3.53
N GLY A 71 -14.95 11.45 3.47
CA GLY A 71 -15.69 10.88 4.58
C GLY A 71 -14.86 10.58 5.84
N LEU A 72 -13.55 10.37 5.72
CA LEU A 72 -12.66 10.03 6.84
C LEU A 72 -11.74 11.19 7.25
N HIS A 73 -11.73 12.29 6.51
CA HIS A 73 -10.78 13.38 6.64
C HIS A 73 -10.60 13.87 8.10
N ASN A 74 -11.70 14.06 8.82
CA ASN A 74 -11.70 14.56 10.20
C ASN A 74 -11.51 13.45 11.25
N SER A 75 -11.33 12.20 10.82
CA SER A 75 -11.29 11.04 11.72
C SER A 75 -9.96 10.30 11.71
N VAL A 76 -9.02 10.71 10.86
CA VAL A 76 -7.72 10.05 10.69
C VAL A 76 -6.59 11.07 10.61
N ASP A 77 -5.38 10.62 10.84
CA ASP A 77 -4.18 11.45 10.84
C ASP A 77 -3.50 11.48 9.47
N TYR A 78 -3.59 10.39 8.68
CA TYR A 78 -3.04 10.31 7.34
C TYR A 78 -3.83 9.33 6.46
N PHE A 79 -3.55 9.33 5.15
CA PHE A 79 -4.14 8.41 4.18
C PHE A 79 -3.08 7.55 3.50
N ALA A 80 -3.32 6.24 3.42
CA ALA A 80 -2.59 5.32 2.58
C ALA A 80 -3.40 5.08 1.29
N ILE A 81 -2.90 5.59 0.16
CA ILE A 81 -3.51 5.43 -1.17
C ILE A 81 -3.08 4.06 -1.71
N ASN A 82 -3.97 3.09 -1.64
CA ASN A 82 -3.67 1.71 -1.98
C ASN A 82 -4.03 1.39 -3.43
N ILE A 83 -3.01 1.33 -4.29
CA ILE A 83 -3.13 0.98 -5.71
C ILE A 83 -2.59 -0.43 -6.02
N SER A 84 -2.17 -1.18 -5.01
CA SER A 84 -1.25 -2.31 -5.17
C SER A 84 -1.81 -3.68 -4.77
N SER A 85 -3.09 -3.77 -4.34
CA SER A 85 -3.67 -5.06 -3.97
C SER A 85 -3.81 -5.99 -5.19
N PRO A 86 -3.27 -7.22 -5.13
CA PRO A 86 -3.48 -8.22 -6.18
C PRO A 86 -4.88 -8.83 -6.15
N ASN A 87 -5.64 -8.58 -5.09
CA ASN A 87 -6.93 -9.22 -4.82
C ASN A 87 -8.13 -8.39 -5.31
N THR A 88 -7.89 -7.26 -5.96
CA THR A 88 -8.90 -6.41 -6.56
C THR A 88 -8.65 -6.30 -8.06
N LYS A 89 -9.65 -6.66 -8.86
CA LYS A 89 -9.56 -6.69 -10.33
C LYS A 89 -9.05 -5.36 -10.88
N ASN A 90 -8.02 -5.44 -11.71
CA ASN A 90 -7.42 -4.30 -12.43
C ASN A 90 -6.85 -3.16 -11.54
N LEU A 91 -6.77 -3.33 -10.22
CA LEU A 91 -6.26 -2.27 -9.34
C LEU A 91 -4.80 -1.94 -9.65
N ARG A 92 -3.96 -2.95 -9.91
CA ARG A 92 -2.54 -2.78 -10.23
C ARG A 92 -2.29 -2.05 -11.56
N LYS A 93 -3.30 -1.88 -12.42
CA LYS A 93 -3.17 -1.01 -13.60
C LYS A 93 -2.91 0.45 -13.23
N PHE A 94 -3.25 0.86 -12.01
CA PHE A 94 -2.89 2.18 -11.48
C PHE A 94 -1.39 2.35 -11.20
N HIS A 95 -0.55 1.34 -11.44
CA HIS A 95 0.90 1.54 -11.42
C HIS A 95 1.39 2.29 -12.67
N SER A 96 0.64 2.22 -13.79
CA SER A 96 1.01 2.99 -14.97
C SER A 96 0.85 4.49 -14.74
N LYS A 97 1.80 5.28 -15.24
CA LYS A 97 1.84 6.74 -15.08
C LYS A 97 0.57 7.42 -15.58
N GLU A 98 -0.01 6.91 -16.67
CA GLU A 98 -1.23 7.44 -17.31
C GLU A 98 -2.46 7.37 -16.40
N LEU A 99 -2.54 6.35 -15.55
CA LEU A 99 -3.65 6.18 -14.60
C LEU A 99 -3.32 6.73 -13.21
N LEU A 100 -2.05 6.65 -12.80
CA LEU A 100 -1.63 7.08 -11.48
C LEU A 100 -1.63 8.60 -11.35
N LYS A 101 -1.06 9.32 -12.34
CA LYS A 101 -0.93 10.78 -12.27
C LYS A 101 -2.30 11.47 -12.09
N PRO A 102 -3.32 11.22 -12.91
CA PRO A 102 -4.63 11.85 -12.74
C PRO A 102 -5.30 11.48 -11.40
N LEU A 103 -5.11 10.25 -10.93
CA LEU A 103 -5.62 9.83 -9.62
C LEU A 103 -5.02 10.69 -8.51
N LEU A 104 -3.69 10.79 -8.46
CA LEU A 104 -2.99 11.55 -7.42
C LEU A 104 -3.32 13.05 -7.49
N GLU A 105 -3.35 13.65 -8.69
CA GLU A 105 -3.73 15.06 -8.88
C GLU A 105 -5.12 15.37 -8.32
N ASN A 106 -6.11 14.50 -8.61
CA ASN A 106 -7.46 14.67 -8.06
C ASN A 106 -7.48 14.63 -6.52
N LEU A 107 -6.73 13.68 -5.92
CA LEU A 107 -6.68 13.54 -4.47
C LEU A 107 -5.94 14.71 -3.81
N ILE A 108 -4.83 15.14 -4.38
CA ILE A 108 -4.05 16.29 -3.90
C ILE A 108 -4.87 17.57 -3.96
N ASN A 109 -5.51 17.84 -5.10
CA ASN A 109 -6.36 19.01 -5.27
C ASN A 109 -7.49 19.02 -4.23
N PHE A 110 -8.14 17.88 -4.01
CA PHE A 110 -9.19 17.77 -3.01
C PHE A 110 -8.64 18.03 -1.58
N ASN A 111 -7.51 17.42 -1.22
CA ASN A 111 -6.88 17.59 0.08
C ASN A 111 -6.39 19.01 0.32
N ASN A 112 -5.87 19.69 -0.72
CA ASN A 112 -5.42 21.08 -0.66
C ASN A 112 -6.56 22.07 -0.39
N ASN A 113 -7.77 21.73 -0.78
CA ASN A 113 -8.97 22.56 -0.54
C ASN A 113 -9.61 22.32 0.83
N LYS A 114 -9.04 21.46 1.67
CA LYS A 114 -9.49 21.24 3.04
C LYS A 114 -8.86 22.24 4.02
N PRO A 115 -9.55 22.61 5.12
CA PRO A 115 -9.02 23.51 6.14
C PRO A 115 -7.69 23.06 6.75
N SER A 116 -7.48 21.75 6.85
CA SER A 116 -6.21 21.14 7.29
C SER A 116 -5.86 20.00 6.35
N LYS A 117 -4.68 20.06 5.75
CA LYS A 117 -4.20 18.98 4.88
C LYS A 117 -3.84 17.76 5.71
N LYS A 118 -4.04 16.57 5.14
CA LYS A 118 -3.61 15.30 5.73
C LYS A 118 -2.49 14.70 4.90
N PRO A 119 -1.44 14.14 5.52
CA PRO A 119 -0.42 13.40 4.79
C PRO A 119 -1.01 12.28 3.95
N MET A 120 -0.52 12.14 2.71
CA MET A 120 -0.94 11.10 1.77
C MET A 120 0.26 10.25 1.39
N LEU A 121 0.20 8.94 1.67
CA LEU A 121 1.25 7.99 1.38
C LEU A 121 0.79 7.02 0.29
N LEU A 122 1.62 6.81 -0.71
CA LEU A 122 1.34 5.87 -1.80
C LEU A 122 1.77 4.45 -1.41
N LYS A 123 0.84 3.49 -1.38
CA LYS A 123 1.16 2.08 -1.07
C LYS A 123 1.35 1.28 -2.34
N ILE A 124 2.59 0.81 -2.55
CA ILE A 124 3.05 0.18 -3.79
C ILE A 124 3.17 -1.36 -3.69
N SER A 125 3.22 -2.01 -4.85
CA SER A 125 3.44 -3.46 -4.99
C SER A 125 4.93 -3.81 -4.90
N PRO A 126 5.28 -4.99 -4.37
CA PRO A 126 6.64 -5.52 -4.50
C PRO A 126 6.91 -6.12 -5.90
N ASP A 127 5.90 -6.25 -6.74
CA ASP A 127 5.98 -6.89 -8.06
C ASP A 127 6.14 -5.87 -9.20
N LEU A 128 6.60 -4.65 -8.88
CA LEU A 128 6.89 -3.60 -9.85
C LEU A 128 8.22 -3.86 -10.56
N GLU A 129 8.26 -3.56 -11.86
CA GLU A 129 9.48 -3.49 -12.63
C GLU A 129 10.23 -2.18 -12.31
N ILE A 130 11.53 -2.14 -12.61
CA ILE A 130 12.37 -0.95 -12.32
C ILE A 130 11.83 0.31 -13.00
N SER A 131 11.38 0.20 -14.25
CA SER A 131 10.79 1.33 -14.98
C SER A 131 9.52 1.87 -14.33
N GLU A 132 8.68 0.98 -13.75
CA GLU A 132 7.48 1.39 -13.02
C GLU A 132 7.84 2.06 -11.68
N LEU A 133 8.92 1.61 -11.02
CA LEU A 133 9.45 2.27 -9.82
C LEU A 133 9.98 3.67 -10.14
N ASP A 134 10.69 3.85 -11.26
CA ASP A 134 11.18 5.15 -11.71
C ASP A 134 10.04 6.12 -12.00
N ASP A 135 8.98 5.65 -12.65
CA ASP A 135 7.76 6.43 -12.87
C ASP A 135 7.11 6.86 -11.55
N ILE A 136 7.02 5.96 -10.58
CA ILE A 136 6.49 6.27 -9.25
C ILE A 136 7.36 7.30 -8.53
N ILE A 137 8.69 7.14 -8.54
CA ILE A 137 9.65 8.08 -7.93
C ILE A 137 9.50 9.48 -8.55
N SER A 138 9.42 9.54 -9.88
CA SER A 138 9.19 10.80 -10.60
C SER A 138 7.86 11.46 -10.16
N LEU A 139 6.76 10.69 -10.14
CA LEU A 139 5.44 11.21 -9.79
C LEU A 139 5.32 11.66 -8.35
N VAL A 140 5.86 10.90 -7.38
CA VAL A 140 5.77 11.29 -5.95
C VAL A 140 6.57 12.56 -5.68
N SER A 141 7.68 12.76 -6.41
CA SER A 141 8.50 13.97 -6.33
C SER A 141 7.82 15.17 -6.99
N GLU A 142 7.32 15.00 -8.23
CA GLU A 142 6.61 16.01 -9.00
C GLU A 142 5.37 16.51 -8.24
N LEU A 143 4.56 15.59 -7.73
CA LEU A 143 3.28 15.88 -7.10
C LEU A 143 3.38 16.12 -5.58
N LYS A 144 4.59 16.04 -5.02
CA LYS A 144 4.85 16.25 -3.59
C LYS A 144 3.97 15.36 -2.70
N ILE A 145 3.93 14.07 -3.01
CA ILE A 145 3.32 13.06 -2.13
C ILE A 145 4.16 12.94 -0.86
N ASP A 146 3.51 12.79 0.30
CA ASP A 146 4.15 12.89 1.61
C ASP A 146 4.96 11.65 2.01
N GLY A 147 4.85 10.54 1.27
CA GLY A 147 5.63 9.32 1.53
C GLY A 147 5.17 8.11 0.75
N ILE A 148 5.92 7.00 0.88
CA ILE A 148 5.62 5.71 0.27
C ILE A 148 5.48 4.64 1.35
N ILE A 149 4.54 3.69 1.16
CA ILE A 149 4.44 2.45 1.93
C ILE A 149 4.93 1.31 1.05
N ALA A 150 6.06 0.73 1.36
CA ALA A 150 6.70 -0.35 0.63
C ALA A 150 6.87 -1.59 1.54
N THR A 151 6.12 -2.68 1.29
CA THR A 151 5.27 -2.95 0.14
C THR A 151 3.93 -3.60 0.51
N ASN A 152 3.08 -3.83 -0.50
CA ASN A 152 1.94 -4.74 -0.40
C ASN A 152 2.45 -6.20 -0.53
N THR A 153 1.53 -7.16 -0.67
CA THR A 153 1.81 -8.59 -0.87
C THR A 153 2.25 -8.90 -2.31
N THR A 154 3.05 -9.96 -2.49
CA THR A 154 3.53 -10.42 -3.81
C THR A 154 2.65 -11.52 -4.41
N ILE A 155 2.61 -11.61 -5.74
CA ILE A 155 2.06 -12.76 -6.47
C ILE A 155 3.13 -13.80 -6.81
N SER A 156 4.40 -13.51 -6.57
CA SER A 156 5.50 -14.47 -6.77
C SER A 156 5.36 -15.69 -5.86
N ARG A 157 5.73 -16.87 -6.37
CA ARG A 157 5.64 -18.15 -5.68
C ARG A 157 6.94 -18.93 -5.70
N ASN A 158 8.02 -18.33 -6.22
CA ASN A 158 9.27 -19.03 -6.54
C ASN A 158 9.86 -19.78 -5.33
N MET A 159 9.73 -19.21 -4.12
CA MET A 159 10.31 -19.77 -2.90
C MET A 159 9.29 -20.55 -2.04
N VAL A 160 8.03 -20.66 -2.47
CA VAL A 160 6.98 -21.35 -1.71
C VAL A 160 7.15 -22.86 -1.80
N LYS A 161 7.26 -23.52 -0.65
CA LYS A 161 7.37 -24.99 -0.49
C LYS A 161 6.03 -25.64 -0.16
N SER A 162 5.14 -24.90 0.47
CA SER A 162 3.84 -25.37 0.92
C SER A 162 2.98 -25.93 -0.22
N LYS A 163 2.15 -26.93 0.11
CA LYS A 163 1.11 -27.47 -0.79
C LYS A 163 0.15 -26.40 -1.33
N TYR A 164 0.04 -25.26 -0.67
CA TYR A 164 -0.77 -24.13 -1.09
C TYR A 164 -0.08 -23.21 -2.12
N LYS A 165 1.07 -23.60 -2.66
CA LYS A 165 1.84 -22.81 -3.63
C LYS A 165 1.00 -22.29 -4.81
N ASN A 166 0.05 -23.09 -5.28
CA ASN A 166 -0.78 -22.76 -6.45
C ASN A 166 -2.04 -21.93 -6.11
N GLU A 167 -2.25 -21.58 -4.84
CA GLU A 167 -3.39 -20.76 -4.45
C GLU A 167 -3.23 -19.32 -4.95
N ALA A 168 -4.30 -18.78 -5.54
CA ALA A 168 -4.37 -17.38 -5.96
C ALA A 168 -4.43 -16.46 -4.74
N GLY A 169 -3.84 -15.28 -4.87
CA GLY A 169 -3.84 -14.23 -3.84
C GLY A 169 -2.47 -13.60 -3.62
N GLY A 170 -2.39 -12.72 -2.65
CA GLY A 170 -1.13 -12.08 -2.24
C GLY A 170 -0.41 -12.87 -1.16
N LEU A 171 0.88 -13.14 -1.36
CA LEU A 171 1.76 -13.76 -0.40
C LEU A 171 2.38 -12.71 0.51
N SER A 172 2.33 -12.94 1.81
CA SER A 172 2.96 -12.14 2.87
C SER A 172 3.69 -13.06 3.85
N GLY A 173 4.43 -12.47 4.79
CA GLY A 173 5.24 -13.21 5.76
C GLY A 173 6.71 -13.25 5.35
N GLU A 174 7.48 -14.22 5.90
CA GLU A 174 8.93 -14.24 5.79
C GLU A 174 9.44 -14.21 4.34
N LEU A 175 8.78 -14.95 3.44
CA LEU A 175 9.14 -15.00 2.02
C LEU A 175 9.01 -13.66 1.27
N LEU A 176 8.38 -12.66 1.85
CA LEU A 176 8.27 -11.32 1.26
C LEU A 176 9.43 -10.40 1.67
N ASN A 177 10.18 -10.74 2.72
CA ASN A 177 11.15 -9.85 3.35
C ASN A 177 12.21 -9.33 2.37
N GLU A 178 12.90 -10.24 1.68
CA GLU A 178 13.99 -9.87 0.75
C GLU A 178 13.50 -8.93 -0.34
N LYS A 179 12.41 -9.31 -1.01
CA LYS A 179 11.82 -8.51 -2.09
C LYS A 179 11.35 -7.13 -1.62
N SER A 180 10.76 -7.06 -0.42
CA SER A 180 10.36 -5.78 0.18
C SER A 180 11.58 -4.90 0.47
N ASN A 181 12.66 -5.49 0.99
CA ASN A 181 13.90 -4.77 1.28
C ASN A 181 14.60 -4.27 0.01
N GLU A 182 14.59 -5.05 -1.07
CA GLU A 182 15.12 -4.61 -2.39
C GLU A 182 14.41 -3.35 -2.87
N ILE A 183 13.08 -3.33 -2.84
CA ILE A 183 12.28 -2.16 -3.21
C ILE A 183 12.60 -0.96 -2.30
N ILE A 184 12.69 -1.18 -0.99
CA ILE A 184 13.01 -0.10 -0.02
C ILE A 184 14.39 0.48 -0.30
N ARG A 185 15.42 -0.36 -0.54
CA ARG A 185 16.77 0.11 -0.90
C ARG A 185 16.76 0.92 -2.19
N TYR A 186 16.04 0.44 -3.22
CA TYR A 186 15.92 1.14 -4.49
C TYR A 186 15.28 2.52 -4.32
N LEU A 187 14.17 2.60 -3.59
CA LEU A 187 13.50 3.85 -3.28
C LEU A 187 14.41 4.80 -2.49
N ARG A 188 15.11 4.29 -1.48
CA ARG A 188 16.01 5.11 -0.64
C ARG A 188 17.18 5.68 -1.44
N LYS A 189 17.70 4.93 -2.41
CA LYS A 189 18.78 5.39 -3.29
C LYS A 189 18.34 6.51 -4.23
N ASN A 190 17.08 6.51 -4.66
CA ASN A 190 16.58 7.38 -5.74
C ASN A 190 15.63 8.49 -5.27
N LEU A 191 15.25 8.51 -3.98
CA LEU A 191 14.46 9.58 -3.36
C LEU A 191 15.33 10.41 -2.42
N ASP A 192 14.85 11.61 -2.08
CA ASP A 192 15.50 12.44 -1.05
C ASP A 192 15.69 11.63 0.24
N LYS A 193 16.86 11.83 0.90
CA LYS A 193 17.22 11.11 2.12
C LYS A 193 16.21 11.26 3.27
N ASN A 194 15.45 12.35 3.30
CA ASN A 194 14.42 12.62 4.30
C ASN A 194 13.02 12.24 3.84
N PHE A 195 12.85 11.74 2.59
CA PHE A 195 11.54 11.33 2.09
C PHE A 195 11.01 10.15 2.91
N PRO A 196 9.78 10.24 3.49
CA PRO A 196 9.24 9.19 4.35
C PRO A 196 8.97 7.89 3.60
N ILE A 197 9.54 6.78 4.07
CA ILE A 197 9.25 5.43 3.59
C ILE A 197 8.83 4.57 4.78
N ILE A 198 7.63 3.99 4.72
CA ILE A 198 7.16 3.00 5.70
C ILE A 198 7.42 1.61 5.13
N GLY A 199 8.37 0.89 5.74
CA GLY A 199 8.67 -0.49 5.37
C GLY A 199 7.60 -1.46 5.86
N VAL A 200 7.13 -2.34 4.96
CA VAL A 200 6.13 -3.38 5.25
C VAL A 200 6.43 -4.61 4.43
N GLY A 201 6.51 -5.77 5.08
CA GLY A 201 6.67 -7.07 4.42
C GLY A 201 7.74 -7.92 5.05
N GLY A 202 7.33 -9.03 5.67
CA GLY A 202 8.24 -10.03 6.22
C GLY A 202 9.06 -9.60 7.42
N ILE A 203 8.67 -8.55 8.14
CA ILE A 203 9.35 -8.08 9.36
C ILE A 203 8.98 -9.03 10.50
N MET A 204 9.85 -10.05 10.74
CA MET A 204 9.58 -11.15 11.65
C MET A 204 10.60 -11.22 12.81
N SER A 205 11.59 -10.31 12.86
CA SER A 205 12.61 -10.24 13.91
C SER A 205 13.05 -8.80 14.17
N ALA A 206 13.80 -8.58 15.26
CA ALA A 206 14.37 -7.26 15.59
C ALA A 206 15.38 -6.81 14.54
N GLU A 207 16.17 -7.72 13.98
CA GLU A 207 17.11 -7.44 12.90
C GLU A 207 16.40 -6.95 11.65
N ALA A 208 15.24 -7.53 11.31
CA ALA A 208 14.42 -7.08 10.18
C ALA A 208 13.91 -5.65 10.36
N VAL A 209 13.70 -5.18 11.60
CA VAL A 209 13.35 -3.78 11.89
C VAL A 209 14.50 -2.84 11.54
N SER A 210 15.74 -3.22 11.79
CA SER A 210 16.91 -2.37 11.51
C SER A 210 17.06 -2.04 10.03
N TYR A 211 16.65 -2.93 9.12
CA TYR A 211 16.65 -2.68 7.68
C TYR A 211 15.59 -1.64 7.24
N THR A 212 14.51 -1.48 7.99
CA THR A 212 13.50 -0.44 7.70
C THR A 212 13.97 0.95 8.16
N HIS A 213 14.93 1.00 9.09
CA HIS A 213 15.59 2.19 9.57
C HIS A 213 16.96 2.38 8.91
N LEU A 214 17.11 2.00 7.63
CA LEU A 214 18.36 2.19 6.89
C LEU A 214 18.86 3.62 7.10
N ARG A 215 19.89 3.71 7.95
CA ARG A 215 20.57 4.96 8.24
C ARG A 215 21.13 5.49 6.92
N ALA A 216 20.88 6.76 6.65
CA ALA A 216 21.53 7.49 5.57
C ALA A 216 23.08 7.57 5.74
N HIS A 217 23.67 6.80 6.66
CA HIS A 217 25.07 6.89 7.08
C HIS A 217 25.95 5.71 6.65
N GLU A 218 25.43 4.66 5.98
CA GLU A 218 26.25 3.50 5.61
C GLU A 218 26.61 3.42 4.11
N THR A 219 26.52 4.51 3.37
CA THR A 219 27.04 4.59 1.98
C THR A 219 28.21 5.56 1.81
N ALA A 220 28.88 5.93 2.90
CA ALA A 220 30.15 6.62 2.85
C ALA A 220 31.19 5.72 3.51
N ASP A 221 32.05 5.13 2.70
CA ASP A 221 33.25 4.35 2.98
C ASP A 221 33.14 2.87 2.58
N ASN A 222 33.27 2.62 1.25
CA ASN A 222 34.25 1.69 0.66
C ASN A 222 34.31 1.90 -0.85
#